data_ea0af750127c8b15bce687f19012c052
#
_entry.id   ea0af750127c8b15bce687f19012c052
#
_cell.length_a   1.000
_cell.length_b   1.000
_cell.length_c   1.000
_cell.angle_alpha   90.00
_cell.angle_beta   90.00
_cell.angle_gamma   90.00
#
_symmetry.space_group_name_H-M   'P 1'
#
loop_
_entity.id
_entity.type
_entity.pdbx_description
1 polymer ?
#
loop_
_entity_poly.entity_id
_entity_poly.type
_entity_poly.pdbx_seq_one_letter_code
_entity_poly.pdbx_strand_id
1 'polypeptide(L)'
;MLVALVVAGYRLVANREGSFCGFCHRPIHANTKVIAEIDGRRRTVCCARCAISEAYQEKKPVRLIEVTDYVTSKSVDPEKAYFVDGSRKVLCNHDAAMLDEGKQVHEMTYDRCFPGTYSFAHRTDAEAFVRENGGSIVQLQTLMQGVRAQ
;
A
#
# COMPACT_ATOMS: atom_id res chain seq x y z
N MET A 1 37.02 -6.90 13.50
CA MET A 1 35.79 -7.61 13.86
C MET A 1 34.60 -6.68 14.14
N LEU A 2 34.75 -5.59 14.90
CA LEU A 2 33.68 -4.66 15.28
C LEU A 2 32.98 -4.01 14.07
N VAL A 3 33.72 -3.57 13.04
CA VAL A 3 33.17 -2.91 11.85
C VAL A 3 32.28 -3.85 11.04
N ALA A 4 32.63 -5.13 10.95
CA ALA A 4 31.80 -6.13 10.23
C ALA A 4 30.44 -6.37 10.92
N LEU A 5 30.41 -6.35 12.25
CA LEU A 5 29.18 -6.49 13.05
C LEU A 5 28.27 -5.26 12.90
N VAL A 6 28.85 -4.05 12.87
CA VAL A 6 28.09 -2.80 12.66
C VAL A 6 27.48 -2.76 11.26
N VAL A 7 28.24 -3.14 10.22
CA VAL A 7 27.74 -3.18 8.83
C VAL A 7 26.66 -4.25 8.67
N ALA A 8 26.82 -5.43 9.29
CA ALA A 8 25.81 -6.47 9.27
C ALA A 8 24.52 -6.04 10.01
N GLY A 9 24.68 -5.41 11.16
CA GLY A 9 23.54 -4.85 11.93
C GLY A 9 22.80 -3.77 11.14
N TYR A 10 23.53 -2.85 10.50
CA TYR A 10 22.95 -1.80 9.66
C TYR A 10 22.18 -2.38 8.45
N ARG A 11 22.72 -3.40 7.77
CA ARG A 11 22.05 -4.07 6.66
C ARG A 11 20.78 -4.81 7.08
N LEU A 12 20.76 -5.40 8.28
CA LEU A 12 19.57 -6.07 8.83
C LEU A 12 18.46 -5.07 9.18
N VAL A 13 18.80 -3.90 9.72
CA VAL A 13 17.84 -2.84 10.01
C VAL A 13 17.32 -2.21 8.72
N ALA A 14 18.20 -1.87 7.78
CA ALA A 14 17.83 -1.29 6.49
C ALA A 14 16.93 -2.23 5.65
N ASN A 15 17.16 -3.56 5.72
CA ASN A 15 16.28 -4.53 5.09
C ASN A 15 14.89 -4.63 5.76
N ARG A 16 14.76 -4.31 7.03
CA ARG A 16 13.46 -4.26 7.72
C ARG A 16 12.64 -3.04 7.37
N GLU A 17 13.28 -1.89 7.13
CA GLU A 17 12.58 -0.64 6.76
C GLU A 17 11.85 -0.75 5.41
N GLY A 18 12.30 -1.62 4.48
CA GLY A 18 11.61 -1.88 3.21
C GLY A 18 10.50 -2.93 3.26
N SER A 19 10.33 -3.61 4.41
CA SER A 19 9.36 -4.71 4.56
C SER A 19 8.00 -4.27 5.08
N PHE A 20 7.91 -3.07 5.68
CA PHE A 20 6.69 -2.52 6.26
C PHE A 20 6.38 -1.15 5.67
N CYS A 21 5.10 -0.87 5.51
CA CYS A 21 4.62 0.42 5.04
C CYS A 21 4.92 1.51 6.07
N GLY A 22 5.60 2.58 5.65
CA GLY A 22 5.95 3.70 6.52
C GLY A 22 4.74 4.44 7.09
N PHE A 23 3.57 4.32 6.47
CA PHE A 23 2.34 4.98 6.88
C PHE A 23 1.43 4.10 7.74
N CYS A 24 1.03 2.93 7.25
CA CYS A 24 0.06 2.08 7.94
C CYS A 24 0.69 0.93 8.74
N HIS A 25 2.02 0.79 8.68
CA HIS A 25 2.82 -0.23 9.37
C HIS A 25 2.48 -1.68 9.03
N ARG A 26 1.80 -1.92 7.88
CA ARG A 26 1.55 -3.27 7.38
C ARG A 26 2.75 -3.84 6.64
N PRO A 27 2.88 -5.18 6.57
CA PRO A 27 3.79 -5.81 5.62
C PRO A 27 3.52 -5.34 4.19
N ILE A 28 4.57 -5.08 3.43
CA ILE A 28 4.47 -4.74 2.01
C ILE A 28 4.52 -6.03 1.21
N HIS A 29 3.43 -6.33 0.50
CA HIS A 29 3.40 -7.47 -0.41
C HIS A 29 4.08 -7.12 -1.73
N ALA A 30 4.77 -8.10 -2.33
CA ALA A 30 5.53 -7.89 -3.56
C ALA A 30 4.67 -7.35 -4.71
N ASN A 31 3.38 -7.74 -4.76
CA ASN A 31 2.44 -7.36 -5.82
C ASN A 31 1.62 -6.10 -5.54
N THR A 32 1.87 -5.39 -4.44
CA THR A 32 1.15 -4.12 -4.14
C THR A 32 2.07 -2.98 -3.78
N LYS A 33 3.38 -3.25 -3.71
CA LYS A 33 4.39 -2.26 -3.37
C LYS A 33 4.29 -1.00 -4.25
N VAL A 34 4.36 0.16 -3.63
CA VAL A 34 4.40 1.45 -4.29
C VAL A 34 5.62 2.24 -3.80
N ILE A 35 6.29 2.89 -4.74
CA ILE A 35 7.33 3.86 -4.45
C ILE A 35 6.77 5.24 -4.77
N ALA A 36 6.78 6.10 -3.77
CA ALA A 36 6.32 7.49 -3.89
C ALA A 36 7.41 8.46 -3.45
N GLU A 37 7.33 9.68 -3.92
CA GLU A 37 8.08 10.81 -3.42
C GLU A 37 7.10 11.73 -2.69
N ILE A 38 7.34 11.95 -1.40
CA ILE A 38 6.56 12.84 -0.55
C ILE A 38 7.50 13.91 -0.01
N ASP A 39 7.24 15.17 -0.34
CA ASP A 39 8.07 16.30 0.06
C ASP A 39 9.56 16.10 -0.33
N GLY A 40 9.81 15.62 -1.56
CA GLY A 40 11.15 15.33 -2.06
C GLY A 40 11.82 14.09 -1.46
N ARG A 41 11.16 13.35 -0.58
CA ARG A 41 11.70 12.13 0.04
C ARG A 41 11.06 10.88 -0.54
N ARG A 42 11.90 9.92 -0.93
CA ARG A 42 11.43 8.62 -1.43
C ARG A 42 10.91 7.76 -0.30
N ARG A 43 9.69 7.23 -0.47
CA ARG A 43 8.99 6.36 0.46
C ARG A 43 8.57 5.08 -0.21
N THR A 44 8.63 3.97 0.52
CA THR A 44 8.03 2.70 0.10
C THR A 44 6.81 2.43 0.95
N VAL A 45 5.67 2.23 0.30
CA VAL A 45 4.37 2.02 0.96
C VAL A 45 3.67 0.80 0.38
N CYS A 46 2.65 0.29 1.06
CA CYS A 46 1.96 -0.95 0.69
C CYS A 46 0.95 -0.77 -0.45
N CYS A 47 0.48 0.45 -0.73
CA CYS A 47 -0.44 0.75 -1.84
C CYS A 47 -0.44 2.25 -2.15
N ALA A 48 -0.98 2.64 -3.30
CA ALA A 48 -1.05 4.03 -3.74
C ALA A 48 -1.86 4.91 -2.77
N ARG A 49 -2.95 4.39 -2.20
CA ARG A 49 -3.77 5.12 -1.22
C ARG A 49 -2.96 5.52 0.01
N CYS A 50 -2.06 4.66 0.51
CA CYS A 50 -1.21 5.00 1.65
C CYS A 50 -0.29 6.20 1.36
N ALA A 51 0.34 6.25 0.17
CA ALA A 51 1.17 7.39 -0.22
C ALA A 51 0.38 8.69 -0.28
N ILE A 52 -0.81 8.65 -0.89
CA ILE A 52 -1.66 9.82 -1.07
C ILE A 52 -2.22 10.28 0.29
N SER A 53 -2.66 9.35 1.15
CA SER A 53 -3.19 9.66 2.48
C SER A 53 -2.12 10.26 3.41
N GLU A 54 -0.89 9.71 3.40
CA GLU A 54 0.24 10.25 4.16
C GLU A 54 0.49 11.71 3.76
N ALA A 55 0.63 11.95 2.47
CA ALA A 55 0.90 13.29 1.94
C ALA A 55 -0.25 14.27 2.25
N TYR A 56 -1.49 13.83 2.14
CA TYR A 56 -2.66 14.66 2.45
C TYR A 56 -2.71 15.04 3.93
N GLN A 57 -2.50 14.08 4.84
CA GLN A 57 -2.49 14.34 6.28
C GLN A 57 -1.35 15.28 6.70
N GLU A 58 -0.20 15.15 6.06
CA GLU A 58 0.95 16.01 6.33
C GLU A 58 0.92 17.34 5.53
N LYS A 59 -0.08 17.53 4.66
CA LYS A 59 -0.20 18.68 3.74
C LYS A 59 1.03 18.86 2.85
N LYS A 60 1.57 17.76 2.35
CA LYS A 60 2.78 17.70 1.52
C LYS A 60 2.47 17.31 0.08
N PRO A 61 3.30 17.73 -0.89
CA PRO A 61 3.18 17.26 -2.26
C PRO A 61 3.55 15.78 -2.34
N VAL A 62 2.84 15.03 -3.20
CA VAL A 62 3.10 13.63 -3.48
C VAL A 62 3.17 13.35 -4.97
N ARG A 63 4.10 12.50 -5.37
CA ARG A 63 4.23 11.94 -6.70
C ARG A 63 4.47 10.44 -6.59
N LEU A 64 3.64 9.63 -7.24
CA LEU A 64 3.93 8.21 -7.38
C LEU A 64 5.05 8.04 -8.41
N ILE A 65 6.10 7.32 -8.04
CA ILE A 65 7.26 7.05 -8.90
C ILE A 65 7.08 5.72 -9.62
N GLU A 66 6.60 4.72 -8.89
CA GLU A 66 6.46 3.35 -9.36
C GLU A 66 5.30 2.69 -8.62
N VAL A 67 4.50 1.95 -9.35
CA VAL A 67 3.50 1.05 -8.78
C VAL A 67 3.78 -0.37 -9.25
N THR A 68 3.28 -1.35 -8.53
CA THR A 68 3.48 -2.75 -8.89
C THR A 68 2.21 -3.33 -9.49
N ASP A 69 2.34 -3.99 -10.64
CA ASP A 69 1.26 -4.76 -11.23
C ASP A 69 0.86 -5.93 -10.32
N TYR A 70 -0.41 -5.95 -9.95
CA TYR A 70 -0.94 -6.93 -9.01
C TYR A 70 -0.78 -8.38 -9.47
N VAL A 71 -0.87 -8.61 -10.78
CA VAL A 71 -0.83 -9.97 -11.36
C VAL A 71 0.59 -10.50 -11.49
N THR A 72 1.51 -9.66 -12.01
CA THR A 72 2.86 -10.11 -12.35
C THR A 72 3.93 -9.70 -11.36
N SER A 73 3.60 -8.85 -10.40
CA SER A 73 4.54 -8.23 -9.45
C SER A 73 5.64 -7.40 -10.14
N LYS A 74 5.42 -6.98 -11.37
CA LYS A 74 6.36 -6.12 -12.11
C LYS A 74 6.06 -4.65 -11.87
N SER A 75 7.11 -3.84 -11.98
CA SER A 75 7.01 -2.38 -11.93
C SER A 75 6.23 -1.82 -13.13
N VAL A 76 5.36 -0.85 -12.86
CA VAL A 76 4.56 -0.12 -13.85
C VAL A 76 4.68 1.37 -13.59
N ASP A 77 4.73 2.14 -14.67
CA ASP A 77 4.62 3.60 -14.63
C ASP A 77 3.22 3.99 -14.13
N PRO A 78 3.11 4.78 -13.05
CA PRO A 78 1.82 5.16 -12.48
C PRO A 78 0.87 5.85 -13.47
N GLU A 79 1.41 6.62 -14.43
CA GLU A 79 0.60 7.31 -15.45
C GLU A 79 -0.04 6.34 -16.46
N LYS A 80 0.52 5.13 -16.59
CA LYS A 80 0.04 4.08 -17.51
C LYS A 80 -0.74 2.99 -16.79
N ALA A 81 -0.72 3.00 -15.45
CA ALA A 81 -1.39 1.99 -14.65
C ALA A 81 -2.90 2.21 -14.59
N TYR A 82 -3.63 1.11 -14.48
CA TYR A 82 -5.05 1.08 -14.12
C TYR A 82 -5.15 0.81 -12.62
N PHE A 83 -5.84 1.65 -11.89
CA PHE A 83 -6.05 1.47 -10.46
C PHE A 83 -7.45 0.94 -10.23
N VAL A 84 -7.58 -0.11 -9.42
CA VAL A 84 -8.86 -0.52 -8.84
C VAL A 84 -8.92 0.06 -7.43
N ASP A 85 -9.83 0.99 -7.23
CA ASP A 85 -10.04 1.65 -5.94
C ASP A 85 -11.37 1.22 -5.32
N GLY A 86 -11.40 1.10 -4.00
CA GLY A 86 -12.60 0.68 -3.28
C GLY A 86 -12.87 -0.83 -3.30
N SER A 87 -11.85 -1.67 -3.53
CA SER A 87 -11.98 -3.11 -3.56
C SER A 87 -12.25 -3.70 -2.17
N ARG A 88 -13.06 -4.78 -2.13
CA ARG A 88 -13.32 -5.58 -0.92
C ARG A 88 -12.24 -6.64 -0.63
N LYS A 89 -11.23 -6.75 -1.49
CA LYS A 89 -10.12 -7.67 -1.27
C LYS A 89 -9.32 -7.26 -0.04
N VAL A 90 -9.17 -8.18 0.89
CA VAL A 90 -8.32 -8.04 2.08
C VAL A 90 -7.02 -8.80 1.84
N LEU A 91 -5.88 -8.13 1.95
CA LEU A 91 -4.55 -8.77 1.82
C LEU A 91 -3.90 -9.05 3.16
N CYS A 92 -4.20 -8.25 4.16
CA CYS A 92 -3.61 -8.36 5.48
C CYS A 92 -4.73 -8.58 6.49
N ASN A 93 -4.91 -9.83 6.88
CA ASN A 93 -5.64 -10.14 8.11
C ASN A 93 -4.73 -9.78 9.29
N HIS A 94 -5.09 -8.75 10.02
CA HIS A 94 -4.57 -8.57 11.34
C HIS A 94 -5.58 -9.19 12.30
N ASP A 95 -5.32 -10.41 12.69
CA ASP A 95 -5.96 -11.04 13.83
C ASP A 95 -5.42 -10.35 15.10
N ALA A 96 -5.82 -9.12 15.28
CA ALA A 96 -5.63 -8.48 16.56
C ALA A 96 -6.70 -9.07 17.47
N ALA A 97 -6.32 -10.00 18.33
CA ALA A 97 -7.12 -10.37 19.48
C ALA A 97 -7.34 -9.11 20.32
N MET A 98 -8.47 -8.45 20.12
CA MET A 98 -8.89 -7.34 20.95
C MET A 98 -9.77 -7.90 22.07
N LEU A 99 -9.47 -7.50 23.30
CA LEU A 99 -10.36 -7.79 24.43
C LEU A 99 -11.49 -6.75 24.40
N ASP A 100 -12.72 -7.22 24.38
CA ASP A 100 -13.90 -6.38 24.60
C ASP A 100 -13.99 -5.91 26.07
N GLU A 101 -14.97 -5.11 26.38
CA GLU A 101 -15.22 -4.62 27.75
C GLU A 101 -15.47 -5.77 28.75
N GLY A 102 -15.90 -6.94 28.27
CA GLY A 102 -16.08 -8.16 29.05
C GLY A 102 -14.83 -9.02 29.17
N LYS A 103 -13.66 -8.55 28.68
CA LYS A 103 -12.39 -9.26 28.59
C LYS A 103 -12.47 -10.57 27.79
N GLN A 104 -13.40 -10.65 26.84
CA GLN A 104 -13.49 -11.74 25.90
C GLN A 104 -12.69 -11.40 24.63
N VAL A 105 -12.03 -12.41 24.05
CA VAL A 105 -11.26 -12.27 22.83
C VAL A 105 -12.25 -12.07 21.67
N HIS A 106 -12.20 -10.90 21.05
CA HIS A 106 -12.95 -10.61 19.84
C HIS A 106 -11.99 -10.67 18.65
N GLU A 107 -12.19 -11.64 17.78
CA GLU A 107 -11.45 -11.72 16.52
C GLU A 107 -12.04 -10.70 15.55
N MET A 108 -11.39 -9.56 15.39
CA MET A 108 -11.71 -8.59 14.35
C MET A 108 -10.74 -8.75 13.19
N THR A 109 -11.24 -9.24 12.07
CA THR A 109 -10.54 -9.15 10.79
C THR A 109 -10.49 -7.68 10.36
N TYR A 110 -9.37 -7.04 10.57
CA TYR A 110 -9.19 -5.62 10.29
C TYR A 110 -8.06 -5.39 9.31
N ASP A 111 -8.35 -4.72 8.19
CA ASP A 111 -7.35 -4.20 7.26
C ASP A 111 -7.37 -2.67 7.28
N ARG A 112 -6.27 -2.05 7.74
CA ARG A 112 -6.13 -0.58 7.81
C ARG A 112 -6.23 0.12 6.44
N CYS A 113 -6.03 -0.62 5.35
CA CYS A 113 -6.15 -0.10 3.99
C CYS A 113 -7.46 -0.50 3.30
N PHE A 114 -8.45 -0.94 4.08
CA PHE A 114 -9.77 -1.22 3.55
C PHE A 114 -10.58 0.09 3.38
N PRO A 115 -11.29 0.27 2.27
CA PRO A 115 -11.30 -0.57 1.08
C PRO A 115 -9.99 -0.46 0.29
N GLY A 116 -9.57 -1.60 -0.33
CA GLY A 116 -8.25 -1.74 -0.94
C GLY A 116 -8.08 -0.96 -2.24
N THR A 117 -6.82 -0.58 -2.54
CA THR A 117 -6.42 0.02 -3.82
C THR A 117 -5.31 -0.81 -4.44
N TYR A 118 -5.49 -1.25 -5.68
CA TYR A 118 -4.61 -2.14 -6.42
C TYR A 118 -4.25 -1.56 -7.78
N SER A 119 -3.06 -1.83 -8.28
CA SER A 119 -2.58 -1.35 -9.58
C SER A 119 -2.35 -2.49 -10.57
N PHE A 120 -2.65 -2.25 -11.83
CA PHE A 120 -2.58 -3.20 -12.92
C PHE A 120 -1.90 -2.59 -14.14
N ALA A 121 -1.10 -3.39 -14.84
CA ALA A 121 -0.50 -3.00 -16.11
C ALA A 121 -1.53 -3.02 -17.25
N HIS A 122 -2.52 -3.93 -17.17
CA HIS A 122 -3.51 -4.13 -18.22
C HIS A 122 -4.94 -3.92 -17.69
N ARG A 123 -5.74 -3.23 -18.50
CA ARG A 123 -7.14 -2.96 -18.17
C ARG A 123 -7.96 -4.24 -18.02
N THR A 124 -7.70 -5.25 -18.82
CA THR A 124 -8.37 -6.55 -18.76
C THR A 124 -8.21 -7.24 -17.42
N ASP A 125 -7.01 -7.13 -16.83
CA ASP A 125 -6.72 -7.70 -15.50
C ASP A 125 -7.44 -6.93 -14.40
N ALA A 126 -7.47 -5.60 -14.50
CA ALA A 126 -8.24 -4.75 -13.59
C ALA A 126 -9.75 -5.08 -13.68
N GLU A 127 -10.30 -5.27 -14.88
CA GLU A 127 -11.71 -5.66 -15.09
C GLU A 127 -12.01 -7.05 -14.51
N ALA A 128 -11.12 -8.01 -14.68
CA ALA A 128 -11.25 -9.33 -14.08
C ALA A 128 -11.25 -9.24 -12.54
N PHE A 129 -10.34 -8.46 -11.99
CA PHE A 129 -10.23 -8.25 -10.56
C PHE A 129 -11.49 -7.57 -9.97
N VAL A 130 -12.04 -6.56 -10.64
CA VAL A 130 -13.27 -5.87 -10.20
C VAL A 130 -14.47 -6.82 -10.17
N ARG A 131 -14.60 -7.72 -11.14
CA ARG A 131 -15.69 -8.71 -11.14
C ARG A 131 -15.70 -9.61 -9.91
N GLU A 132 -14.51 -9.95 -9.40
CA GLU A 132 -14.38 -10.84 -8.24
C GLU A 132 -14.40 -10.08 -6.91
N ASN A 133 -13.75 -8.92 -6.87
CA ASN A 133 -13.40 -8.25 -5.62
C ASN A 133 -14.08 -6.88 -5.45
N GLY A 134 -14.87 -6.45 -6.44
CA GLY A 134 -15.52 -5.14 -6.44
C GLY A 134 -14.51 -3.99 -6.60
N GLY A 135 -14.99 -2.78 -6.40
CA GLY A 135 -14.24 -1.56 -6.62
C GLY A 135 -14.51 -0.95 -8.00
N SER A 136 -13.81 0.13 -8.30
CA SER A 136 -13.92 0.86 -9.57
C SER A 136 -12.57 1.08 -10.20
N ILE A 137 -12.48 0.94 -11.53
CA ILE A 137 -11.25 1.23 -12.28
C ILE A 137 -11.14 2.74 -12.45
N VAL A 138 -10.03 3.30 -11.99
CA VAL A 138 -9.72 4.73 -12.09
C VAL A 138 -8.32 4.97 -12.62
N GLN A 139 -8.09 6.15 -13.18
CA GLN A 139 -6.76 6.64 -13.55
C GLN A 139 -6.10 7.36 -12.37
N LEU A 140 -4.79 7.55 -12.44
CA LEU A 140 -4.01 8.19 -11.38
C LEU A 140 -4.61 9.53 -10.93
N GLN A 141 -4.99 10.39 -11.85
CA GLN A 141 -5.55 11.72 -11.53
C GLN A 141 -6.83 11.62 -10.70
N THR A 142 -7.73 10.69 -11.06
CA THR A 142 -8.98 10.44 -10.32
C THR A 142 -8.69 9.89 -8.93
N LEU A 143 -7.73 8.95 -8.83
CA LEU A 143 -7.30 8.40 -7.55
C LEU A 143 -6.75 9.49 -6.62
N MET A 144 -5.92 10.38 -7.15
CA MET A 144 -5.34 11.51 -6.41
C MET A 144 -6.40 12.49 -5.89
N GLN A 145 -7.48 12.70 -6.63
CA GLN A 145 -8.59 13.57 -6.24
C GLN A 145 -9.52 12.90 -5.22
N GLY A 146 -9.81 11.61 -5.39
CA GLY A 146 -10.72 10.86 -4.53
C GLY A 146 -10.28 10.77 -3.08
N VAL A 147 -8.99 10.73 -2.80
CA VAL A 147 -8.47 10.71 -1.42
C VAL A 147 -8.58 12.09 -0.75
N ARG A 148 -8.61 13.19 -1.52
CA ARG A 148 -8.78 14.54 -0.98
C ARG A 148 -10.22 14.85 -0.56
N ALA A 149 -11.18 14.08 -1.02
CA ALA A 149 -12.61 14.31 -0.80
C ALA A 149 -13.21 13.50 0.38
N GLN A 150 -12.40 12.66 1.03
CA GLN A 150 -12.77 11.87 2.21
C GLN A 150 -12.12 12.46 3.47
#